data_e2255d4e85ad4b72c703e84f15809746
#
_entry.id   e2255d4e85ad4b72c703e84f15809746
#
_cell.length_a   1.000
_cell.length_b   1.000
_cell.length_c   1.000
_cell.angle_alpha   90.00
_cell.angle_beta   90.00
_cell.angle_gamma   90.00
#
_symmetry.space_group_name_H-M   'P 1'
#
loop_
_entity.id
_entity.type
_entity.pdbx_description
1 polymer ?
#
loop_
_entity_poly.entity_id
_entity_poly.type
_entity_poly.pdbx_seq_one_letter_code
_entity_poly.pdbx_strand_id
1 'polypeptide(L)'
;GKGLIQFSTSELIGRKMFVWGQGNGGRHWGEFLAGAAPHSGEGYLEIQAGLARTQLEHFPMPAGSTLAWTECFAALDGSPAALHGTWEEARAEVERVLASCTGGASADAYLSGRFPDLTGLRAKKRLYDGSGWGALENRVRKRLGLSPVSRLFPDWETTDTEETAYWHALLDGTVPKEAPLAAPVSYITDLPCDRGFWAD
;
A
#
# COMPACT_ATOMS: atom_id res chain seq x y z
N GLY A 1 0.21 -6.89 24.78
CA GLY A 1 0.99 -6.20 23.75
C GLY A 1 0.09 -5.65 22.66
N LYS A 2 0.51 -4.57 22.04
CA LYS A 2 -0.22 -3.93 20.95
C LYS A 2 0.55 -4.07 19.65
N GLY A 3 -0.16 -4.19 18.53
CA GLY A 3 0.44 -4.35 17.22
C GLY A 3 -0.57 -4.26 16.10
N LEU A 4 -0.17 -4.74 14.93
CA LEU A 4 -1.00 -4.81 13.73
C LEU A 4 -1.18 -6.26 13.32
N ILE A 5 -2.39 -6.63 12.93
CA ILE A 5 -2.70 -7.89 12.27
C ILE A 5 -3.04 -7.57 10.82
N GLN A 6 -2.40 -8.27 9.89
CA GLN A 6 -2.79 -8.33 8.50
C GLN A 6 -3.33 -9.73 8.20
N PHE A 7 -4.51 -9.81 7.64
CA PHE A 7 -5.09 -11.06 7.18
C PHE A 7 -5.83 -10.85 5.85
N SER A 8 -6.01 -11.90 5.10
CA SER A 8 -6.61 -11.82 3.77
C SER A 8 -7.30 -13.10 3.39
N THR A 9 -8.01 -13.08 2.27
CA THR A 9 -8.44 -14.29 1.58
C THR A 9 -7.22 -15.11 1.12
N SER A 10 -7.42 -16.39 0.88
CA SER A 10 -6.38 -17.39 0.62
C SER A 10 -5.60 -17.19 -0.68
N GLU A 11 -6.06 -16.33 -1.56
CA GLU A 11 -5.34 -15.94 -2.78
C GLU A 11 -3.99 -15.27 -2.48
N LEU A 12 -3.89 -14.52 -1.39
CA LEU A 12 -2.64 -13.90 -0.96
C LEU A 12 -1.80 -14.87 -0.15
N ILE A 13 -1.07 -15.75 -0.83
CA ILE A 13 -0.26 -16.81 -0.21
C ILE A 13 1.08 -16.31 0.35
N GLY A 14 1.61 -15.23 -0.19
CA GLY A 14 2.88 -14.64 0.27
C GLY A 14 2.66 -13.80 1.53
N ARG A 15 3.48 -14.04 2.53
CA ARG A 15 3.56 -13.24 3.76
C ARG A 15 5.00 -12.92 4.02
N LYS A 16 5.30 -11.63 4.10
CA LYS A 16 6.67 -11.15 4.29
C LYS A 16 6.69 -10.03 5.31
N MET A 17 7.76 -9.97 6.04
CA MET A 17 8.11 -8.83 6.86
C MET A 17 9.51 -8.38 6.47
N PHE A 18 9.64 -7.12 6.06
CA PHE A 18 10.91 -6.51 5.79
C PHE A 18 11.38 -5.73 7.01
N VAL A 19 12.58 -6.03 7.44
CA VAL A 19 13.28 -5.32 8.52
C VAL A 19 14.68 -4.99 8.04
N TRP A 20 15.16 -3.81 8.40
CA TRP A 20 16.53 -3.43 8.12
C TRP A 20 17.48 -4.08 9.11
N GLY A 21 18.72 -4.30 8.67
CA GLY A 21 19.75 -4.89 9.52
C GLY A 21 20.11 -4.02 10.73
N GLN A 22 20.84 -4.60 11.69
CA GLN A 22 21.23 -3.93 12.93
C GLN A 22 22.57 -3.22 12.83
N GLY A 23 23.26 -3.29 11.68
CA GLY A 23 24.47 -2.51 11.41
C GLY A 23 24.16 -1.03 11.18
N ASN A 24 25.17 -0.18 11.06
CA ASN A 24 25.02 1.26 10.92
C ASN A 24 24.12 1.63 9.72
N GLY A 25 24.36 1.08 8.54
CA GLY A 25 23.55 1.35 7.38
C GLY A 25 22.08 0.94 7.56
N GLY A 26 21.82 -0.22 8.18
CA GLY A 26 20.47 -0.67 8.47
C GLY A 26 19.74 0.24 9.45
N ARG A 27 20.40 0.68 10.51
CA ARG A 27 19.82 1.64 11.46
C ARG A 27 19.52 2.97 10.80
N HIS A 28 20.45 3.52 10.03
CA HIS A 28 20.25 4.79 9.32
C HIS A 28 19.05 4.71 8.36
N TRP A 29 18.91 3.62 7.60
CA TRP A 29 17.75 3.43 6.72
C TRP A 29 16.45 3.28 7.50
N GLY A 30 16.47 2.53 8.61
CA GLY A 30 15.30 2.39 9.48
C GLY A 30 14.83 3.74 10.02
N GLU A 31 15.74 4.54 10.54
CA GLU A 31 15.46 5.89 11.06
C GLU A 31 14.96 6.84 9.97
N PHE A 32 15.61 6.83 8.80
CA PHE A 32 15.20 7.64 7.65
C PHE A 32 13.79 7.34 7.18
N LEU A 33 13.46 6.06 7.00
CA LEU A 33 12.13 5.63 6.56
C LEU A 33 11.05 5.85 7.62
N ALA A 34 11.41 5.79 8.90
CA ALA A 34 10.50 6.15 9.99
C ALA A 34 10.26 7.66 10.11
N GLY A 35 11.02 8.50 9.39
CA GLY A 35 11.02 9.95 9.58
C GLY A 35 11.55 10.38 10.93
N ALA A 36 12.36 9.52 11.55
CA ALA A 36 12.90 9.72 12.89
C ALA A 36 14.17 10.56 12.89
N ALA A 37 14.50 11.16 14.04
CA ALA A 37 15.78 11.83 14.21
C ALA A 37 16.94 10.82 14.13
N PRO A 38 18.10 11.20 13.58
CA PRO A 38 19.28 10.35 13.57
C PRO A 38 19.63 9.86 14.98
N HIS A 39 19.96 8.57 15.09
CA HIS A 39 20.30 7.90 16.35
C HIS A 39 19.17 7.83 17.39
N SER A 40 17.91 8.03 16.97
CA SER A 40 16.75 7.89 17.87
C SER A 40 16.50 6.45 18.31
N GLY A 41 17.01 5.47 17.53
CA GLY A 41 16.73 4.05 17.72
C GLY A 41 15.33 3.63 17.23
N GLU A 42 14.57 4.53 16.65
CA GLU A 42 13.31 4.19 16.00
C GLU A 42 13.57 3.39 14.73
N GLY A 43 12.79 2.36 14.52
CA GLY A 43 12.94 1.46 13.40
C GLY A 43 11.75 1.51 12.44
N TYR A 44 12.01 1.06 11.23
CA TYR A 44 10.99 0.90 10.19
C TYR A 44 10.88 -0.57 9.81
N LEU A 45 9.67 -1.04 9.64
CA LEU A 45 9.38 -2.37 9.13
C LEU A 45 8.20 -2.32 8.16
N GLU A 46 8.19 -3.25 7.22
CA GLU A 46 7.08 -3.42 6.29
C GLU A 46 6.45 -4.80 6.44
N ILE A 47 5.13 -4.82 6.58
CA ILE A 47 4.34 -6.05 6.48
C ILE A 47 3.78 -6.10 5.07
N GLN A 48 4.06 -7.17 4.34
CA GLN A 48 3.65 -7.35 2.96
C GLN A 48 2.87 -8.64 2.77
N ALA A 49 1.84 -8.58 1.92
CA ALA A 49 1.16 -9.76 1.39
C ALA A 49 1.22 -9.75 -0.14
N GLY A 50 1.15 -10.91 -0.76
CA GLY A 50 1.21 -11.01 -2.21
C GLY A 50 0.65 -12.33 -2.74
N LEU A 51 0.35 -12.34 -4.04
CA LEU A 51 -0.11 -13.52 -4.76
C LEU A 51 0.99 -14.58 -4.92
N ALA A 52 2.25 -14.16 -5.00
CA ALA A 52 3.40 -15.06 -4.98
C ALA A 52 3.99 -15.15 -3.56
N ARG A 53 4.66 -16.27 -3.24
CA ARG A 53 5.24 -16.49 -1.90
C ARG A 53 6.38 -15.54 -1.60
N THR A 54 7.15 -15.21 -2.62
CA THR A 54 8.30 -14.31 -2.51
C THR A 54 8.33 -13.33 -3.68
N GLN A 55 9.18 -12.32 -3.61
CA GLN A 55 9.42 -11.38 -4.72
C GLN A 55 10.17 -12.00 -5.89
N LEU A 56 10.76 -13.17 -5.70
CA LEU A 56 11.53 -13.88 -6.75
C LEU A 56 10.68 -14.91 -7.50
N GLU A 57 9.49 -15.18 -7.01
CA GLU A 57 8.57 -16.10 -7.65
C GLU A 57 7.61 -15.38 -8.58
N HIS A 58 7.29 -16.03 -9.68
CA HIS A 58 6.30 -15.60 -10.64
C HIS A 58 5.14 -16.58 -10.65
N PHE A 59 3.95 -16.09 -10.95
CA PHE A 59 2.82 -16.96 -11.25
C PHE A 59 2.24 -16.56 -12.62
N PRO A 60 1.71 -17.54 -13.37
CA PRO A 60 1.14 -17.26 -14.68
C PRO A 60 -0.16 -16.46 -14.54
N MET A 61 -0.30 -15.45 -15.37
CA MET A 61 -1.55 -14.69 -15.50
C MET A 61 -2.03 -14.80 -16.96
N PRO A 62 -2.83 -15.82 -17.28
CA PRO A 62 -3.34 -16.03 -18.63
C PRO A 62 -4.17 -14.85 -19.12
N ALA A 63 -4.16 -14.63 -20.43
CA ALA A 63 -4.99 -13.60 -21.04
C ALA A 63 -6.47 -13.81 -20.69
N GLY A 64 -7.16 -12.72 -20.34
CA GLY A 64 -8.56 -12.77 -19.92
C GLY A 64 -8.83 -13.29 -18.52
N SER A 65 -7.78 -13.67 -17.76
CA SER A 65 -7.94 -14.06 -16.36
C SER A 65 -8.26 -12.86 -15.47
N THR A 66 -9.01 -13.10 -14.41
CA THR A 66 -9.31 -12.13 -13.37
C THR A 66 -8.85 -12.71 -12.03
N LEU A 67 -8.16 -11.89 -11.26
CA LEU A 67 -7.76 -12.20 -9.89
C LEU A 67 -8.46 -11.20 -8.96
N ALA A 68 -8.99 -11.70 -7.87
CA ALA A 68 -9.63 -10.91 -6.85
C ALA A 68 -9.23 -11.42 -5.47
N TRP A 69 -8.96 -10.52 -4.56
CA TRP A 69 -8.69 -10.84 -3.16
C TRP A 69 -9.17 -9.71 -2.27
N THR A 70 -9.32 -10.02 -1.01
CA THR A 70 -9.62 -9.04 0.03
C THR A 70 -8.55 -9.12 1.11
N GLU A 71 -8.07 -7.98 1.53
CA GLU A 71 -7.08 -7.81 2.58
C GLU A 71 -7.64 -6.93 3.67
N CYS A 72 -7.33 -7.26 4.92
CA CYS A 72 -7.79 -6.51 6.07
C CYS A 72 -6.64 -6.27 7.05
N PHE A 73 -6.67 -5.10 7.66
CA PHE A 73 -5.77 -4.70 8.72
C PHE A 73 -6.58 -4.47 9.99
N ALA A 74 -6.10 -4.99 11.10
CA ALA A 74 -6.74 -4.84 12.39
C ALA A 74 -5.72 -4.53 13.48
N ALA A 75 -6.18 -3.91 14.56
CA ALA A 75 -5.36 -3.73 15.74
C ALA A 75 -5.19 -5.07 16.46
N LEU A 76 -3.96 -5.36 16.87
CA LEU A 76 -3.65 -6.44 17.78
C LEU A 76 -3.62 -5.88 19.21
N ASP A 77 -4.41 -6.46 20.09
CA ASP A 77 -4.30 -6.25 21.53
C ASP A 77 -4.35 -7.62 22.21
N GLY A 78 -3.19 -8.14 22.56
CA GLY A 78 -3.00 -9.48 23.06
C GLY A 78 -2.09 -9.54 24.29
N SER A 79 -1.99 -10.71 24.89
CA SER A 79 -1.11 -10.97 26.04
C SER A 79 0.35 -10.71 25.67
N PRO A 80 1.06 -9.77 26.32
CA PRO A 80 2.48 -9.56 26.06
C PRO A 80 3.33 -10.82 26.29
N ALA A 81 2.99 -11.59 27.32
CA ALA A 81 3.72 -12.81 27.64
C ALA A 81 3.61 -13.84 26.53
N ALA A 82 2.41 -14.04 25.96
CA ALA A 82 2.21 -14.95 24.85
C ALA A 82 2.85 -14.45 23.54
N LEU A 83 2.70 -13.15 23.23
CA LEU A 83 3.26 -12.56 22.00
C LEU A 83 4.79 -12.57 21.95
N HIS A 84 5.45 -12.53 23.11
CA HIS A 84 6.90 -12.61 23.24
C HIS A 84 7.40 -13.97 23.76
N GLY A 85 6.51 -14.96 23.84
CA GLY A 85 6.81 -16.33 24.21
C GLY A 85 7.38 -17.16 23.06
N THR A 86 7.06 -18.43 23.05
CA THR A 86 7.40 -19.31 21.92
C THR A 86 6.61 -18.91 20.68
N TRP A 87 7.05 -19.38 19.52
CA TRP A 87 6.32 -19.18 18.26
C TRP A 87 4.88 -19.71 18.32
N GLU A 88 4.70 -20.86 18.92
CA GLU A 88 3.41 -21.51 19.08
C GLU A 88 2.47 -20.69 19.99
N GLU A 89 2.98 -20.16 21.08
CA GLU A 89 2.21 -19.29 21.99
C GLU A 89 1.81 -17.98 21.30
N ALA A 90 2.76 -17.33 20.63
CA ALA A 90 2.51 -16.10 19.91
C ALA A 90 1.47 -16.30 18.79
N ARG A 91 1.59 -17.38 18.04
CA ARG A 91 0.65 -17.73 16.98
C ARG A 91 -0.76 -18.02 17.53
N ALA A 92 -0.85 -18.80 18.61
CA ALA A 92 -2.14 -19.09 19.24
C ALA A 92 -2.83 -17.81 19.76
N GLU A 93 -2.07 -16.87 20.31
CA GLU A 93 -2.61 -15.61 20.77
C GLU A 93 -3.12 -14.74 19.61
N VAL A 94 -2.37 -14.66 18.51
CA VAL A 94 -2.83 -13.94 17.30
C VAL A 94 -4.09 -14.58 16.73
N GLU A 95 -4.15 -15.91 16.65
CA GLU A 95 -5.35 -16.64 16.20
C GLU A 95 -6.56 -16.37 17.12
N ARG A 96 -6.35 -16.30 18.42
CA ARG A 96 -7.39 -15.95 19.38
C ARG A 96 -7.93 -14.54 19.17
N VAL A 97 -7.03 -13.57 18.98
CA VAL A 97 -7.44 -12.16 18.71
C VAL A 97 -8.16 -12.08 17.37
N LEU A 98 -7.64 -12.74 16.34
CA LEU A 98 -8.29 -12.78 15.03
C LEU A 98 -9.70 -13.39 15.12
N ALA A 99 -9.87 -14.48 15.83
CA ALA A 99 -11.17 -15.11 16.05
C ALA A 99 -12.16 -14.15 16.72
N SER A 100 -11.71 -13.30 17.64
CA SER A 100 -12.57 -12.27 18.24
C SER A 100 -13.00 -11.20 17.23
N CYS A 101 -12.12 -10.84 16.30
CA CYS A 101 -12.42 -9.87 15.22
C CYS A 101 -13.40 -10.44 14.18
N THR A 102 -13.27 -11.73 13.87
CA THR A 102 -14.06 -12.40 12.82
C THR A 102 -15.32 -13.11 13.35
N GLY A 103 -15.57 -13.08 14.65
CA GLY A 103 -16.66 -13.83 15.28
C GLY A 103 -16.45 -15.35 15.20
N GLY A 104 -15.19 -15.80 15.15
CA GLY A 104 -14.81 -17.22 15.04
C GLY A 104 -14.83 -17.78 13.62
N ALA A 105 -15.18 -16.98 12.61
CA ALA A 105 -15.09 -17.40 11.22
C ALA A 105 -13.63 -17.42 10.73
N SER A 106 -13.33 -18.26 9.73
CA SER A 106 -12.05 -18.17 9.02
C SER A 106 -11.91 -16.82 8.32
N ALA A 107 -10.67 -16.40 8.03
CA ALA A 107 -10.42 -15.17 7.27
C ALA A 107 -11.17 -15.16 5.92
N ASP A 108 -11.11 -16.26 5.17
CA ASP A 108 -11.84 -16.41 3.91
C ASP A 108 -13.34 -16.23 4.08
N ALA A 109 -13.94 -16.95 5.02
CA ALA A 109 -15.39 -16.88 5.26
C ALA A 109 -15.82 -15.47 5.71
N TYR A 110 -15.04 -14.84 6.60
CA TYR A 110 -15.33 -13.50 7.08
C TYR A 110 -15.25 -12.46 5.98
N LEU A 111 -14.16 -12.46 5.21
CA LEU A 111 -13.91 -11.45 4.18
C LEU A 111 -14.81 -11.65 2.96
N SER A 112 -14.97 -12.86 2.49
CA SER A 112 -15.83 -13.18 1.34
C SER A 112 -17.31 -12.94 1.66
N GLY A 113 -17.76 -13.26 2.86
CA GLY A 113 -19.13 -13.04 3.28
C GLY A 113 -19.49 -11.57 3.52
N ARG A 114 -18.49 -10.75 3.93
CA ARG A 114 -18.73 -9.36 4.31
C ARG A 114 -18.54 -8.38 3.16
N PHE A 115 -17.68 -8.70 2.21
CA PHE A 115 -17.30 -7.82 1.11
C PHE A 115 -17.43 -8.52 -0.26
N PRO A 116 -18.57 -9.12 -0.58
CA PRO A 116 -18.70 -9.95 -1.77
C PRO A 116 -18.58 -9.16 -3.08
N ASP A 117 -18.97 -7.91 -3.10
CA ASP A 117 -18.91 -7.05 -4.29
C ASP A 117 -18.78 -5.57 -3.92
N LEU A 118 -17.55 -5.18 -3.59
CA LEU A 118 -17.24 -3.75 -3.38
C LEU A 118 -17.15 -2.98 -4.69
N THR A 119 -16.94 -3.66 -5.82
CA THR A 119 -16.79 -3.01 -7.13
C THR A 119 -18.08 -2.42 -7.66
N GLY A 120 -19.22 -2.91 -7.20
CA GLY A 120 -20.55 -2.39 -7.51
C GLY A 120 -20.98 -1.19 -6.68
N LEU A 121 -20.28 -0.87 -5.60
CA LEU A 121 -20.64 0.26 -4.74
C LEU A 121 -20.34 1.60 -5.41
N ARG A 122 -21.22 2.57 -5.19
CA ARG A 122 -20.97 3.95 -5.59
C ARG A 122 -20.66 4.79 -4.36
N ALA A 123 -19.64 5.63 -4.47
CA ALA A 123 -19.35 6.63 -3.46
C ALA A 123 -20.53 7.61 -3.31
N LYS A 124 -20.97 7.84 -2.08
CA LYS A 124 -22.07 8.77 -1.78
C LYS A 124 -21.56 10.19 -1.55
N LYS A 125 -20.34 10.35 -1.12
CA LYS A 125 -19.71 11.62 -0.78
C LYS A 125 -18.22 11.54 -1.02
N ARG A 126 -17.67 12.55 -1.68
CA ARG A 126 -16.23 12.74 -1.76
C ARG A 126 -15.76 13.38 -0.46
N LEU A 127 -14.76 12.78 0.17
CA LEU A 127 -14.15 13.28 1.41
C LEU A 127 -12.78 13.89 1.16
N TYR A 128 -12.10 13.45 0.11
CA TYR A 128 -10.75 13.87 -0.26
C TYR A 128 -10.58 13.79 -1.78
N ASP A 129 -9.87 14.74 -2.34
CA ASP A 129 -9.48 14.74 -3.75
C ASP A 129 -8.08 14.14 -3.88
N GLY A 130 -7.95 13.15 -4.75
CA GLY A 130 -6.66 12.55 -5.08
C GLY A 130 -5.87 13.38 -6.10
N SER A 131 -4.80 12.79 -6.63
CA SER A 131 -3.86 13.44 -7.56
C SER A 131 -4.37 13.61 -9.00
N GLY A 132 -5.58 13.16 -9.31
CA GLY A 132 -6.15 13.29 -10.66
C GLY A 132 -5.72 12.22 -11.68
N TRP A 133 -4.85 11.28 -11.33
CA TRP A 133 -4.37 10.22 -12.24
C TRP A 133 -5.49 9.34 -12.79
N GLY A 134 -6.56 9.11 -12.02
CA GLY A 134 -7.72 8.37 -12.47
C GLY A 134 -8.47 9.08 -13.61
N ALA A 135 -8.56 10.41 -13.57
CA ALA A 135 -9.14 11.21 -14.64
C ALA A 135 -8.29 11.12 -15.91
N LEU A 136 -6.96 11.18 -15.76
CA LEU A 136 -6.02 11.02 -16.88
C LEU A 136 -6.19 9.66 -17.57
N GLU A 137 -6.25 8.58 -16.80
CA GLU A 137 -6.47 7.22 -17.32
C GLU A 137 -7.82 7.12 -18.07
N ASN A 138 -8.89 7.66 -17.51
CA ASN A 138 -10.19 7.65 -18.16
C ASN A 138 -10.18 8.44 -19.47
N ARG A 139 -9.42 9.52 -19.57
CA ARG A 139 -9.23 10.28 -20.79
C ARG A 139 -8.51 9.47 -21.88
N VAL A 140 -7.45 8.73 -21.49
CA VAL A 140 -6.78 7.78 -22.40
C VAL A 140 -7.74 6.71 -22.88
N ARG A 141 -8.48 6.09 -21.97
CA ARG A 141 -9.46 5.05 -22.29
C ARG A 141 -10.54 5.54 -23.26
N LYS A 142 -11.06 6.74 -23.02
CA LYS A 142 -12.04 7.37 -23.93
C LYS A 142 -11.50 7.51 -25.35
N ARG A 143 -10.23 7.92 -25.52
CA ARG A 143 -9.58 8.01 -26.85
C ARG A 143 -9.44 6.64 -27.52
N LEU A 144 -9.20 5.60 -26.73
CA LEU A 144 -9.05 4.22 -27.20
C LEU A 144 -10.41 3.49 -27.37
N GLY A 145 -11.53 4.14 -27.09
CA GLY A 145 -12.85 3.51 -27.14
C GLY A 145 -13.09 2.48 -26.02
N LEU A 146 -12.32 2.55 -24.94
CA LEU A 146 -12.43 1.66 -23.80
C LEU A 146 -13.37 2.20 -22.73
N SER A 147 -13.94 1.30 -21.95
CA SER A 147 -14.77 1.68 -20.79
C SER A 147 -13.93 2.38 -19.71
N PRO A 148 -14.51 3.32 -18.94
CA PRO A 148 -13.85 3.93 -17.79
C PRO A 148 -13.35 2.88 -16.78
N VAL A 149 -12.28 3.20 -16.06
CA VAL A 149 -11.67 2.31 -15.07
C VAL A 149 -12.61 2.00 -13.92
N SER A 150 -13.43 2.96 -13.53
CA SER A 150 -14.29 2.79 -12.36
C SER A 150 -15.64 3.46 -12.56
N ARG A 151 -16.69 2.71 -12.24
CA ARG A 151 -18.03 3.26 -12.05
C ARG A 151 -18.22 3.86 -10.65
N LEU A 152 -17.24 3.67 -9.76
CA LEU A 152 -17.30 4.16 -8.38
C LEU A 152 -17.14 5.67 -8.30
N PHE A 153 -16.44 6.27 -9.25
CA PHE A 153 -16.09 7.67 -9.25
C PHE A 153 -16.42 8.29 -10.62
N PRO A 154 -17.72 8.51 -10.92
CA PRO A 154 -18.12 9.08 -12.22
C PRO A 154 -17.56 10.50 -12.45
N ASP A 155 -17.21 11.21 -11.38
CA ASP A 155 -16.73 12.59 -11.42
C ASP A 155 -15.20 12.73 -11.55
N TRP A 156 -14.47 11.64 -11.76
CA TRP A 156 -13.03 11.70 -11.98
C TRP A 156 -12.65 12.49 -13.25
N GLU A 157 -13.59 12.66 -14.16
CA GLU A 157 -13.37 13.43 -15.39
C GLU A 157 -13.22 14.94 -15.12
N THR A 158 -13.62 15.41 -13.97
CA THR A 158 -13.64 16.84 -13.63
C THR A 158 -12.44 17.30 -12.79
N THR A 159 -11.56 16.39 -12.39
CA THR A 159 -10.43 16.72 -11.53
C THR A 159 -9.19 17.02 -12.37
N ASP A 160 -9.21 18.11 -13.12
CA ASP A 160 -7.99 18.70 -13.68
C ASP A 160 -7.27 19.43 -12.54
N THR A 161 -6.12 18.94 -12.18
CA THR A 161 -5.22 19.57 -11.23
C THR A 161 -4.04 20.15 -11.98
N GLU A 162 -3.32 21.12 -11.39
CA GLU A 162 -2.07 21.62 -11.96
C GLU A 162 -1.08 20.49 -12.22
N GLU A 163 -1.07 19.48 -11.36
CA GLU A 163 -0.21 18.30 -11.48
C GLU A 163 -0.51 17.46 -12.74
N THR A 164 -1.78 17.34 -13.11
CA THR A 164 -2.20 16.55 -14.29
C THR A 164 -2.26 17.35 -15.57
N ALA A 165 -2.29 18.67 -15.52
CA ALA A 165 -2.43 19.54 -16.69
C ALA A 165 -1.32 19.29 -17.72
N TYR A 166 -0.11 19.08 -17.29
CA TYR A 166 1.03 18.74 -18.16
C TYR A 166 0.80 17.43 -18.94
N TRP A 167 0.34 16.41 -18.26
CA TRP A 167 0.05 15.11 -18.87
C TRP A 167 -1.14 15.16 -19.82
N HIS A 168 -2.13 15.99 -19.51
CA HIS A 168 -3.26 16.25 -20.40
C HIS A 168 -2.80 16.92 -21.71
N ALA A 169 -1.92 17.90 -21.61
CA ALA A 169 -1.32 18.56 -22.76
C ALA A 169 -0.56 17.58 -23.66
N LEU A 170 0.25 16.71 -23.07
CA LEU A 170 0.97 15.67 -23.83
C LEU A 170 0.00 14.71 -24.53
N LEU A 171 -1.08 14.30 -23.87
CA LEU A 171 -2.11 13.47 -24.50
C LEU A 171 -2.82 14.18 -25.66
N ASP A 172 -2.94 15.49 -25.61
CA ASP A 172 -3.54 16.32 -26.66
C ASP A 172 -2.56 16.63 -27.79
N GLY A 173 -1.33 16.11 -27.71
CA GLY A 173 -0.28 16.35 -28.70
C GLY A 173 0.34 17.74 -28.60
N THR A 174 0.13 18.43 -27.49
CA THR A 174 0.74 19.72 -27.21
C THR A 174 1.88 19.53 -26.19
N VAL A 175 3.00 20.16 -26.44
CA VAL A 175 4.09 20.22 -25.46
C VAL A 175 3.95 21.54 -24.71
N PRO A 176 3.70 21.52 -23.40
CA PRO A 176 3.67 22.75 -22.62
C PRO A 176 5.01 23.47 -22.74
N LYS A 177 4.97 24.79 -22.92
CA LYS A 177 6.21 25.61 -23.02
C LYS A 177 7.03 25.59 -21.74
N GLU A 178 6.37 25.39 -20.63
CA GLU A 178 6.99 25.26 -19.32
C GLU A 178 6.48 23.98 -18.68
N ALA A 179 7.38 23.03 -18.48
CA ALA A 179 7.06 21.86 -17.69
C ALA A 179 6.94 22.27 -16.22
N PRO A 180 5.92 21.81 -15.48
CA PRO A 180 5.84 22.02 -14.05
C PRO A 180 6.90 21.19 -13.28
N LEU A 181 8.05 20.97 -13.89
CA LEU A 181 9.25 20.42 -13.24
C LEU A 181 9.89 21.44 -12.29
N ALA A 182 9.12 22.41 -11.89
CA ALA A 182 9.69 23.59 -11.30
C ALA A 182 9.93 23.53 -9.80
N ALA A 183 9.48 22.54 -9.10
CA ALA A 183 10.08 22.27 -7.80
C ALA A 183 11.14 21.20 -8.03
N PRO A 184 12.42 21.48 -7.82
CA PRO A 184 13.38 20.39 -7.70
C PRO A 184 12.80 19.47 -6.64
N VAL A 185 12.49 18.25 -7.03
CA VAL A 185 12.17 17.23 -6.05
C VAL A 185 13.42 17.16 -5.19
N SER A 186 13.35 17.82 -4.04
CA SER A 186 14.42 17.77 -3.06
C SER A 186 14.42 16.36 -2.49
N TYR A 187 15.02 15.45 -3.22
CA TYR A 187 15.42 14.20 -2.63
C TYR A 187 16.53 14.51 -1.62
N ILE A 188 16.17 14.54 -0.33
CA ILE A 188 17.18 14.39 0.74
C ILE A 188 18.12 15.60 0.96
N THR A 189 18.03 16.68 0.21
CA THR A 189 19.00 17.76 0.30
C THR A 189 18.83 18.66 1.52
N ASP A 190 17.75 18.52 2.26
CA ASP A 190 17.54 19.27 3.51
C ASP A 190 18.02 18.53 4.75
N LEU A 191 18.36 17.23 4.62
CA LEU A 191 19.15 16.56 5.62
C LEU A 191 20.61 16.95 5.41
N PRO A 192 21.31 17.45 6.41
CA PRO A 192 22.74 17.64 6.29
C PRO A 192 23.34 16.28 5.90
N CYS A 193 23.75 16.18 4.63
CA CYS A 193 24.59 15.08 4.18
C CYS A 193 25.92 15.23 4.92
N ASP A 194 25.92 14.83 6.16
CA ASP A 194 27.17 14.57 6.84
C ASP A 194 27.84 13.46 6.03
N ARG A 195 29.00 13.78 5.46
CA ARG A 195 29.76 12.79 4.67
C ARG A 195 30.11 11.55 5.51
N GLY A 196 30.07 11.66 6.84
CA GLY A 196 30.17 10.55 7.79
C GLY A 196 28.95 9.65 7.82
N PHE A 197 27.77 10.10 7.39
CA PHE A 197 26.55 9.29 7.42
C PHE A 197 26.61 8.04 6.52
N TRP A 198 27.37 8.08 5.45
CA TRP A 198 27.52 6.97 4.50
C TRP A 198 28.89 6.27 4.56
N ALA A 199 29.83 6.80 5.33
CA ALA A 199 31.20 6.33 5.36
C ALA A 199 31.51 5.32 6.49
N ASP A 200 30.60 5.14 7.44
CA ASP A 200 30.68 4.15 8.53
C ASP A 200 29.68 3.03 8.24
#